data_64df3c329f75355b00084450e62c0b18
#
_entry.id   64df3c329f75355b00084450e62c0b18
#
_cell.length_a   1.000
_cell.length_b   1.000
_cell.length_c   1.000
_cell.angle_alpha   90.00
_cell.angle_beta   90.00
_cell.angle_gamma   90.00
#
_symmetry.space_group_name_H-M   'P 1'
#
loop_
_entity.id
_entity.type
_entity.pdbx_description
1 polymer ?
#
loop_
_entity_poly.entity_id
_entity_poly.type
_entity_poly.pdbx_seq_one_letter_code
_entity_poly.pdbx_strand_id
1 'polypeptide(L)'
;MIDFYEVMQRIKQILSPEINKEKILDREIASALELDPQYFAVIKRRKRIPYESIAHFCKKHHISMNWILFSQKPKMLQKPKS
;
A
#
# COMPACT_ATOMS: atom_id res chain seq x y z
N MET A 1 12.16 12.52 -3.22
CA MET A 1 11.33 11.84 -4.23
C MET A 1 10.72 10.57 -3.66
N ILE A 2 9.45 10.32 -3.94
CA ILE A 2 8.78 9.12 -3.44
C ILE A 2 9.27 7.91 -4.23
N ASP A 3 9.77 6.90 -3.51
CA ASP A 3 10.31 5.71 -4.15
C ASP A 3 9.25 4.61 -4.21
N PHE A 4 8.96 4.12 -5.40
CA PHE A 4 7.98 3.05 -5.61
C PHE A 4 8.28 1.82 -4.75
N TYR A 5 9.53 1.41 -4.71
CA TYR A 5 9.94 0.22 -3.97
C TYR A 5 9.64 0.35 -2.48
N GLU A 6 10.01 1.48 -1.89
CA GLU A 6 9.76 1.72 -0.47
C GLU A 6 8.28 1.77 -0.15
N VAL A 7 7.49 2.40 -1.02
CA VAL A 7 6.03 2.45 -0.87
C VAL A 7 5.45 1.04 -0.85
N MET A 8 5.88 0.20 -1.79
CA MET A 8 5.39 -1.18 -1.86
C MET A 8 5.82 -2.00 -0.65
N GLN A 9 7.01 -1.77 -0.12
CA GLN A 9 7.47 -2.45 1.10
C GLN A 9 6.59 -2.09 2.30
N ARG A 10 6.18 -0.84 2.41
CA ARG A 10 5.29 -0.43 3.49
C ARG A 10 3.90 -1.04 3.35
N ILE A 11 3.39 -1.13 2.13
CA ILE A 11 2.12 -1.83 1.89
C ILE A 11 2.23 -3.30 2.28
N LYS A 12 3.34 -3.95 1.95
CA LYS A 12 3.58 -5.34 2.36
C LYS A 12 3.57 -5.50 3.87
N GLN A 13 4.11 -4.55 4.62
CA GLN A 13 4.09 -4.60 6.08
C GLN A 13 2.68 -4.61 6.64
N ILE A 14 1.75 -3.92 5.97
CA ILE A 14 0.35 -3.92 6.39
C ILE A 14 -0.33 -5.24 6.03
N LEU A 15 -0.05 -5.78 4.85
CA LEU A 15 -0.71 -6.97 4.33
C LEU A 15 -0.22 -8.26 4.98
N SER A 16 1.05 -8.32 5.38
CA SER A 16 1.66 -9.54 5.88
C SER A 16 0.88 -10.16 7.06
N PRO A 17 0.53 -9.41 8.12
CA PRO A 17 -0.25 -10.01 9.20
C PRO A 17 -1.68 -10.36 8.79
N GLU A 18 -2.28 -9.61 7.87
CA GLU A 18 -3.67 -9.86 7.46
C GLU A 18 -3.83 -11.17 6.70
N ILE A 19 -2.89 -11.49 5.82
CA ILE A 19 -2.95 -12.70 5.02
C ILE A 19 -2.05 -13.82 5.57
N ASN A 20 -1.43 -13.57 6.72
CA ASN A 20 -0.61 -14.54 7.45
C ASN A 20 0.48 -15.16 6.57
N LYS A 21 1.18 -14.32 5.80
CA LYS A 21 2.28 -14.74 4.93
C LYS A 21 3.47 -13.83 5.14
N GLU A 22 4.66 -14.42 5.15
CA GLU A 22 5.90 -13.65 5.22
C GLU A 22 6.23 -12.98 3.89
N LYS A 23 5.95 -13.67 2.78
CA LYS A 23 6.24 -13.17 1.45
C LYS A 23 4.95 -12.77 0.74
N ILE A 24 4.85 -11.50 0.42
CA ILE A 24 3.69 -10.95 -0.29
C ILE A 24 4.02 -10.87 -1.78
N LEU A 25 3.18 -11.48 -2.59
CA LEU A 25 3.37 -11.49 -4.05
C LEU A 25 2.76 -10.23 -4.67
N ASP A 26 3.29 -9.87 -5.85
CA ASP A 26 2.78 -8.69 -6.58
C ASP A 26 1.28 -8.77 -6.84
N ARG A 27 0.77 -9.96 -7.18
CA ARG A 27 -0.68 -10.12 -7.41
C ARG A 27 -1.49 -9.85 -6.14
N GLU A 28 -0.91 -10.11 -4.98
CA GLU A 28 -1.58 -9.83 -3.71
C GLU A 28 -1.62 -8.34 -3.42
N ILE A 29 -0.55 -7.63 -3.76
CA ILE A 29 -0.53 -6.18 -3.65
C ILE A 29 -1.55 -5.58 -4.63
N ALA A 30 -1.56 -6.05 -5.87
CA ALA A 30 -2.50 -5.58 -6.88
C ALA A 30 -3.94 -5.78 -6.41
N SER A 31 -4.25 -6.96 -5.87
CA SER A 31 -5.57 -7.25 -5.33
C SER A 31 -5.95 -6.30 -4.19
N ALA A 32 -5.02 -6.08 -3.27
CA ALA A 32 -5.25 -5.19 -2.14
C ALA A 32 -5.50 -3.74 -2.59
N LEU A 33 -4.84 -3.32 -3.66
CA LEU A 33 -5.01 -1.99 -4.24
C LEU A 33 -6.17 -1.94 -5.25
N GLU A 34 -6.85 -3.06 -5.45
CA GLU A 34 -7.95 -3.19 -6.41
C GLU A 34 -7.52 -2.84 -7.83
N LEU A 35 -6.30 -3.27 -8.18
CA LEU A 35 -5.73 -3.06 -9.50
C LEU A 35 -5.64 -4.38 -10.25
N ASP A 36 -5.83 -4.32 -11.57
CA ASP A 36 -5.60 -5.46 -12.44
C ASP A 36 -4.11 -5.85 -12.36
N PRO A 37 -3.78 -7.16 -12.23
CA PRO A 37 -2.38 -7.57 -12.13
C PRO A 37 -1.51 -7.14 -13.31
N GLN A 38 -2.07 -7.13 -14.52
CA GLN A 38 -1.33 -6.69 -15.70
C GLN A 38 -1.05 -5.19 -15.64
N TYR A 39 -2.01 -4.41 -15.21
CA TYR A 39 -1.82 -2.98 -15.02
C TYR A 39 -0.80 -2.72 -13.92
N PHE A 40 -0.87 -3.48 -12.82
CA PHE A 40 0.10 -3.33 -11.74
C PHE A 40 1.51 -3.62 -12.25
N ALA A 41 1.69 -4.64 -13.09
CA ALA A 41 3.00 -4.95 -13.67
C ALA A 41 3.54 -3.79 -14.48
N VAL A 42 2.66 -3.08 -15.22
CA VAL A 42 3.06 -1.91 -16.01
C VAL A 42 3.52 -0.76 -15.10
N ILE A 43 2.72 -0.43 -14.07
CA ILE A 43 3.09 0.68 -13.19
C ILE A 43 4.34 0.35 -12.38
N LYS A 44 4.53 -0.91 -12.01
CA LYS A 44 5.75 -1.35 -11.33
C LYS A 44 6.98 -1.15 -12.22
N ARG A 45 6.89 -1.56 -13.48
CA ARG A 45 7.98 -1.39 -14.43
C ARG A 45 8.31 0.09 -14.64
N ARG A 46 7.30 0.94 -14.66
CA ARG A 46 7.45 2.38 -14.84
C ARG A 46 7.70 3.13 -13.53
N LYS A 47 7.65 2.44 -12.41
CA LYS A 47 7.83 3.02 -11.06
C LYS A 47 6.84 4.16 -10.79
N ARG A 48 5.62 4.01 -11.28
CA ARG A 48 4.56 5.00 -11.07
C ARG A 48 3.77 4.68 -9.81
N ILE A 49 3.58 5.68 -8.98
CA ILE A 49 2.84 5.51 -7.72
C ILE A 49 1.33 5.63 -8.00
N PRO A 50 0.54 4.58 -7.70
CA PRO A 50 -0.91 4.65 -7.89
C PRO A 50 -1.57 5.34 -6.68
N TYR A 51 -1.48 6.67 -6.65
CA TYR A 51 -1.87 7.47 -5.47
C TYR A 51 -3.32 7.25 -5.06
N GLU A 52 -4.24 7.21 -6.02
CA GLU A 52 -5.65 7.06 -5.72
C GLU A 52 -5.94 5.69 -5.08
N SER A 53 -5.36 4.64 -5.65
CA SER A 53 -5.51 3.29 -5.11
C SER A 53 -4.92 3.20 -3.71
N ILE A 54 -3.77 3.84 -3.49
CA ILE A 54 -3.14 3.87 -2.17
C ILE A 54 -4.00 4.66 -1.18
N ALA A 55 -4.60 5.76 -1.61
CA ALA A 55 -5.48 6.54 -0.75
C ALA A 55 -6.68 5.71 -0.27
N HIS A 56 -7.30 4.94 -1.17
CA HIS A 56 -8.40 4.05 -0.80
C HIS A 56 -7.93 2.94 0.15
N PHE A 57 -6.77 2.36 -0.12
CA PHE A 57 -6.17 1.35 0.75
C PHE A 57 -5.95 1.91 2.15
N CYS A 58 -5.38 3.11 2.25
CA CYS A 58 -5.11 3.75 3.53
C CYS A 58 -6.40 4.02 4.30
N LYS A 59 -7.42 4.49 3.60
CA LYS A 59 -8.72 4.74 4.22
C LYS A 59 -9.33 3.46 4.79
N LYS A 60 -9.27 2.38 4.01
CA LYS A 60 -9.83 1.09 4.42
C LYS A 60 -9.13 0.53 5.65
N HIS A 61 -7.82 0.69 5.73
CA HIS A 61 -7.01 0.10 6.81
C HIS A 61 -6.68 1.07 7.93
N HIS A 62 -7.17 2.30 7.87
CA HIS A 62 -6.87 3.35 8.85
C HIS A 62 -5.37 3.60 8.98
N ILE A 63 -4.70 3.66 7.83
CA ILE A 63 -3.27 3.91 7.73
C ILE A 63 -3.05 5.33 7.24
N SER A 64 -2.02 6.00 7.78
CA SER A 64 -1.64 7.31 7.31
C SER A 64 -1.02 7.22 5.92
N MET A 65 -1.55 7.99 4.97
CA MET A 65 -0.95 8.07 3.64
C MET A 65 0.46 8.66 3.71
N ASN A 66 0.69 9.60 4.63
CA ASN A 66 2.02 10.15 4.85
C ASN A 66 3.01 9.07 5.31
N TRP A 67 2.53 8.10 6.09
CA TRP A 67 3.41 7.00 6.48
C TRP A 67 3.74 6.10 5.28
N ILE A 68 2.74 5.78 4.45
CA ILE A 68 2.95 4.93 3.27
C ILE A 68 3.93 5.61 2.29
N LEU A 69 3.74 6.90 2.04
CA LEU A 69 4.52 7.61 1.02
C LEU A 69 5.87 8.11 1.53
N PHE A 70 5.94 8.55 2.77
CA PHE A 70 7.11 9.26 3.30
C PHE A 70 7.68 8.66 4.57
N SER A 71 7.09 7.59 5.07
CA SER A 71 7.51 6.98 6.35
C SER A 71 7.35 7.93 7.55
N GLN A 72 6.43 8.88 7.45
CA GLN A 72 6.16 9.83 8.54
C GLN A 72 5.17 9.23 9.54
N LYS A 73 5.48 9.35 10.82
CA LYS A 73 4.58 8.91 11.89
C LYS A 73 3.43 9.91 12.06
N PRO A 74 2.27 9.45 12.53
CA PRO A 74 1.96 8.08 12.95
C PRO A 74 1.64 7.17 11.76
N LYS A 75 1.94 5.89 11.92
CA LYS A 75 1.61 4.86 10.93
C LYS A 75 0.12 4.63 10.85
N MET A 76 -0.52 4.43 12.00
CA MET A 76 -1.95 4.14 12.08
C MET A 76 -2.71 5.40 12.44
N LEU A 77 -3.84 5.60 11.76
CA LEU A 77 -4.76 6.67 12.10
C LEU A 77 -5.71 6.20 13.19
N GLN A 78 -6.07 7.12 14.10
CA GLN A 78 -7.06 6.79 15.11
C GLN A 78 -8.43 6.66 14.47
N LYS A 79 -9.15 5.61 14.85
CA LYS A 79 -10.53 5.48 14.42
C LYS A 79 -11.36 6.56 15.11
N PRO A 80 -12.25 7.22 14.35
CA PRO A 80 -13.17 8.16 14.99
C PRO A 80 -14.02 7.42 16.01
N LYS A 81 -14.20 8.03 17.16
CA LYS A 81 -15.11 7.47 18.16
C LYS A 81 -16.52 7.63 17.64
N SER A 82 -17.17 6.53 17.48
CA SER A 82 -18.57 6.53 17.06
C SER A 82 -19.49 6.83 18.23
#